data_5999b1d36981d6ae69ecae0254db36b8
#
_entry.id   5999b1d36981d6ae69ecae0254db36b8
#
_cell.length_a   1.000
_cell.length_b   1.000
_cell.length_c   1.000
_cell.angle_alpha   90.00
_cell.angle_beta   90.00
_cell.angle_gamma   90.00
#
_symmetry.space_group_name_H-M   'P 1'
#
loop_
_entity.id
_entity.type
_entity.pdbx_description
1 polymer ?
#
loop_
_entity_poly.entity_id
_entity_poly.type
_entity_poly.pdbx_seq_one_letter_code
_entity_poly.pdbx_strand_id
1 'polypeptide(L)'
;MKKIISLLSALVISLVSFAGISNADSKKPIVIPTHNWSSQIVMAYVIGGIFESMGNNVKYVNADSQAVYESIRIGDVTISHEVWESAFGKSFTTALDKGGLIDMGDHEARTLEDMGYPNWVVDKGLCPGLPDWTALKNPDCAKNFTTPDSPDGKGRMLEGPQTWHGDLIPQRVDALGLGDLWWVKFAGSADALW
;
A
#
# COMPACT_ATOMS: atom_id res chain seq x y z
N MET A 1 -0.86 63.86 7.09
CA MET A 1 -0.28 63.05 6.00
C MET A 1 0.96 62.28 6.42
N LYS A 2 2.02 62.93 7.04
CA LYS A 2 3.27 62.21 7.44
C LYS A 2 3.03 61.06 8.45
N LYS A 3 2.10 61.16 9.40
CA LYS A 3 1.81 60.10 10.38
C LYS A 3 1.08 58.87 9.77
N ILE A 4 0.27 59.07 8.74
CA ILE A 4 -0.46 58.00 8.04
C ILE A 4 0.50 57.20 7.17
N ILE A 5 1.45 57.85 6.52
CA ILE A 5 2.49 57.20 5.69
C ILE A 5 3.41 56.36 6.59
N SER A 6 3.74 56.82 7.78
CA SER A 6 4.57 56.06 8.75
C SER A 6 3.85 54.82 9.27
N LEU A 7 2.55 54.86 9.51
CA LEU A 7 1.75 53.71 9.91
C LEU A 7 1.59 52.67 8.79
N LEU A 8 1.39 53.11 7.55
CA LEU A 8 1.31 52.21 6.40
C LEU A 8 2.65 51.53 6.13
N SER A 9 3.77 52.23 6.26
CA SER A 9 5.10 51.64 6.10
C SER A 9 5.41 50.60 7.17
N ALA A 10 5.02 50.84 8.45
CA ALA A 10 5.18 49.87 9.52
C ALA A 10 4.33 48.61 9.33
N LEU A 11 3.09 48.76 8.78
CA LEU A 11 2.21 47.63 8.48
C LEU A 11 2.74 46.78 7.36
N VAL A 12 3.30 47.38 6.31
CA VAL A 12 3.90 46.65 5.18
C VAL A 12 5.16 45.89 5.62
N ILE A 13 6.01 46.47 6.46
CA ILE A 13 7.21 45.83 6.97
C ILE A 13 6.83 44.63 7.88
N SER A 14 5.79 44.75 8.71
CA SER A 14 5.35 43.65 9.57
C SER A 14 4.71 42.51 8.77
N LEU A 15 4.07 42.76 7.64
CA LEU A 15 3.53 41.72 6.75
C LEU A 15 4.61 40.95 5.97
N VAL A 16 5.70 41.65 5.60
CA VAL A 16 6.83 40.98 4.90
C VAL A 16 7.66 40.14 5.88
N SER A 17 7.70 40.49 7.17
CA SER A 17 8.44 39.71 8.18
C SER A 17 7.79 38.35 8.53
N PHE A 18 6.53 38.11 8.14
CA PHE A 18 5.85 36.82 8.32
C PHE A 18 5.93 35.89 7.12
N ALA A 19 6.48 36.35 6.00
CA ALA A 19 6.88 35.44 4.92
C ALA A 19 8.20 34.76 5.31
N GLY A 20 8.15 33.94 6.35
CA GLY A 20 9.28 33.09 6.70
C GLY A 20 9.60 32.22 5.50
N ILE A 21 10.79 32.38 4.94
CA ILE A 21 11.31 31.46 3.94
C ILE A 21 11.44 30.12 4.68
N SER A 22 10.56 29.19 4.40
CA SER A 22 10.71 27.81 4.85
C SER A 22 11.96 27.26 4.20
N ASN A 23 13.04 27.19 4.96
CA ASN A 23 14.27 26.51 4.51
C ASN A 23 14.23 25.08 5.06
N ALA A 24 14.47 24.11 4.21
CA ALA A 24 14.66 22.76 4.65
C ALA A 24 15.91 22.64 5.54
N ASP A 25 15.81 21.88 6.62
CA ASP A 25 16.90 21.62 7.57
C ASP A 25 18.06 20.83 6.91
N SER A 26 17.81 20.20 5.77
CA SER A 26 18.79 19.40 5.03
C SER A 26 18.63 19.56 3.52
N LYS A 27 19.77 19.58 2.80
CA LYS A 27 19.80 19.51 1.33
C LYS A 27 19.63 18.07 0.80
N LYS A 28 19.70 17.07 1.67
CA LYS A 28 19.48 15.68 1.24
C LYS A 28 18.00 15.51 0.87
N PRO A 29 17.70 14.77 -0.19
CA PRO A 29 16.32 14.55 -0.59
C PRO A 29 15.60 13.67 0.44
N ILE A 30 14.32 13.97 0.65
CA ILE A 30 13.37 13.02 1.27
C ILE A 30 13.06 11.98 0.21
N VAL A 31 13.44 10.74 0.45
CA VAL A 31 13.24 9.63 -0.48
C VAL A 31 11.93 8.93 -0.11
N ILE A 32 10.96 8.98 -1.01
CA ILE A 32 9.61 8.43 -0.83
C ILE A 32 9.45 7.22 -1.76
N PRO A 33 9.03 6.06 -1.26
CA PRO A 33 8.80 4.88 -2.10
C PRO A 33 7.50 5.02 -2.89
N THR A 34 7.50 4.49 -4.10
CA THR A 34 6.29 4.17 -4.86
C THR A 34 6.19 2.66 -4.99
N HIS A 35 5.05 2.11 -4.61
CA HIS A 35 4.73 0.68 -4.75
C HIS A 35 3.91 0.44 -6.03
N ASN A 36 3.21 -0.68 -6.10
CA ASN A 36 2.50 -1.11 -7.29
C ASN A 36 0.97 -1.10 -7.13
N TRP A 37 0.45 -0.19 -6.29
CA TRP A 37 -0.99 0.09 -6.18
C TRP A 37 -1.29 1.58 -6.07
N SER A 38 -2.45 1.99 -6.55
CA SER A 38 -2.76 3.38 -6.86
C SER A 38 -2.89 4.28 -5.62
N SER A 39 -3.46 3.83 -4.51
CA SER A 39 -3.59 4.65 -3.29
C SER A 39 -2.24 5.10 -2.77
N GLN A 40 -1.30 4.17 -2.71
CA GLN A 40 0.06 4.44 -2.24
C GLN A 40 0.80 5.40 -3.18
N ILE A 41 0.70 5.19 -4.49
CA ILE A 41 1.36 6.05 -5.48
C ILE A 41 0.81 7.49 -5.38
N VAL A 42 -0.51 7.66 -5.36
CA VAL A 42 -1.14 8.99 -5.26
C VAL A 42 -0.71 9.68 -3.97
N MET A 43 -0.75 8.98 -2.83
CA MET A 43 -0.39 9.57 -1.55
C MET A 43 1.11 9.88 -1.45
N ALA A 44 1.98 9.08 -2.07
CA ALA A 44 3.41 9.38 -2.18
C ALA A 44 3.65 10.76 -2.83
N TYR A 45 2.96 11.05 -3.93
CA TYR A 45 3.07 12.35 -4.60
C TYR A 45 2.40 13.49 -3.81
N VAL A 46 1.30 13.24 -3.11
CA VAL A 46 0.68 14.25 -2.23
C VAL A 46 1.63 14.63 -1.11
N ILE A 47 2.20 13.66 -0.41
CA ILE A 47 3.14 13.89 0.70
C ILE A 47 4.42 14.55 0.18
N GLY A 48 4.93 14.10 -0.95
CA GLY A 48 6.10 14.69 -1.56
C GLY A 48 5.87 16.16 -1.93
N GLY A 49 4.73 16.49 -2.54
CA GLY A 49 4.36 17.87 -2.83
C GLY A 49 4.25 18.76 -1.59
N ILE A 50 3.80 18.21 -0.46
CA ILE A 50 3.81 18.92 0.83
C ILE A 50 5.25 19.22 1.25
N PHE A 51 6.15 18.24 1.23
CA PHE A 51 7.55 18.44 1.57
C PHE A 51 8.25 19.45 0.64
N GLU A 52 7.96 19.39 -0.67
CA GLU A 52 8.47 20.37 -1.64
C GLU A 52 7.97 21.79 -1.32
N SER A 53 6.70 21.95 -0.95
CA SER A 53 6.13 23.24 -0.54
C SER A 53 6.79 23.82 0.72
N MET A 54 7.35 22.94 1.56
CA MET A 54 8.14 23.30 2.74
C MET A 54 9.61 23.59 2.41
N GLY A 55 10.01 23.54 1.14
CA GLY A 55 11.38 23.82 0.69
C GLY A 55 12.32 22.62 0.69
N ASN A 56 11.81 21.39 0.91
CA ASN A 56 12.61 20.18 0.88
C ASN A 56 12.80 19.68 -0.56
N ASN A 57 13.93 19.01 -0.81
CA ASN A 57 14.11 18.20 -2.00
C ASN A 57 13.39 16.87 -1.81
N VAL A 58 12.69 16.39 -2.84
CA VAL A 58 12.00 15.10 -2.82
C VAL A 58 12.52 14.22 -3.95
N LYS A 59 12.63 12.94 -3.69
CA LYS A 59 12.96 11.91 -4.67
C LYS A 59 12.03 10.73 -4.51
N TYR A 60 11.44 10.27 -5.61
CA TYR A 60 10.64 9.06 -5.65
C TYR A 60 11.48 7.88 -6.11
N VAL A 61 11.28 6.72 -5.48
CA VAL A 61 11.95 5.47 -5.85
C VAL A 61 10.94 4.34 -5.89
N ASN A 62 11.05 3.49 -6.90
CA ASN A 62 10.25 2.28 -6.90
C ASN A 62 10.83 1.30 -5.88
N ALA A 63 10.00 0.83 -4.97
CA ALA A 63 10.38 -0.10 -3.93
C ALA A 63 9.33 -1.19 -3.75
N ASP A 64 9.78 -2.39 -3.45
CA ASP A 64 8.92 -3.50 -3.06
C ASP A 64 8.29 -3.24 -1.68
N SER A 65 7.02 -3.61 -1.53
CA SER A 65 6.25 -3.35 -0.32
C SER A 65 6.81 -3.98 0.95
N GLN A 66 7.49 -5.11 0.87
CA GLN A 66 8.12 -5.74 2.04
C GLN A 66 9.57 -5.28 2.24
N ALA A 67 10.30 -5.06 1.18
CA ALA A 67 11.70 -4.66 1.24
C ALA A 67 11.87 -3.20 1.70
N VAL A 68 10.82 -2.38 1.61
CA VAL A 68 10.85 -0.95 1.97
C VAL A 68 11.28 -0.71 3.43
N TYR A 69 10.88 -1.57 4.35
CA TYR A 69 11.21 -1.39 5.78
C TYR A 69 12.70 -1.53 6.04
N GLU A 70 13.35 -2.49 5.39
CA GLU A 70 14.80 -2.61 5.45
C GLU A 70 15.50 -1.41 4.78
N SER A 71 14.96 -0.94 3.65
CA SER A 71 15.48 0.25 2.96
C SER A 71 15.39 1.52 3.81
N ILE A 72 14.32 1.68 4.61
CA ILE A 72 14.23 2.76 5.60
C ILE A 72 15.28 2.58 6.69
N ARG A 73 15.39 1.37 7.22
CA ARG A 73 16.32 1.06 8.31
C ARG A 73 17.77 1.38 7.98
N ILE A 74 18.19 1.17 6.74
CA ILE A 74 19.56 1.47 6.27
C ILE A 74 19.72 2.86 5.67
N GLY A 75 18.64 3.64 5.54
CA GLY A 75 18.65 5.03 5.11
C GLY A 75 18.56 5.27 3.61
N ASP A 76 18.24 4.26 2.81
CA ASP A 76 18.02 4.38 1.36
C ASP A 76 16.67 5.00 1.03
N VAL A 77 15.67 4.79 1.90
CA VAL A 77 14.33 5.39 1.88
C VAL A 77 14.14 6.19 3.16
N THR A 78 13.49 7.34 3.08
CA THR A 78 13.30 8.21 4.25
C THR A 78 12.00 7.93 5.00
N ILE A 79 10.92 7.67 4.28
CA ILE A 79 9.57 7.51 4.86
C ILE A 79 8.77 6.52 4.03
N SER A 80 7.93 5.74 4.71
CA SER A 80 6.81 5.01 4.10
C SER A 80 5.51 5.44 4.79
N HIS A 81 4.50 5.74 4.03
CA HIS A 81 3.25 6.34 4.51
C HIS A 81 2.06 5.38 4.51
N GLU A 82 2.21 4.20 3.94
CA GLU A 82 1.15 3.19 3.87
C GLU A 82 1.73 1.83 4.22
N VAL A 83 1.47 1.40 5.46
CA VAL A 83 1.96 0.15 6.04
C VAL A 83 0.76 -0.75 6.34
N TRP A 84 0.71 -1.91 5.71
CA TRP A 84 -0.34 -2.91 5.90
C TRP A 84 0.19 -4.02 6.81
N GLU A 85 0.18 -3.78 8.11
CA GLU A 85 0.81 -4.67 9.11
C GLU A 85 0.31 -6.12 9.02
N SER A 86 -0.99 -6.30 8.83
CA SER A 86 -1.60 -7.63 8.74
C SER A 86 -1.27 -8.36 7.43
N ALA A 87 -1.02 -7.61 6.35
CA ALA A 87 -0.75 -8.16 5.03
C ALA A 87 0.71 -8.58 4.85
N PHE A 88 1.65 -7.76 5.31
CA PHE A 88 3.08 -7.96 5.05
C PHE A 88 3.79 -8.83 6.10
N GLY A 89 3.00 -9.49 6.95
CA GLY A 89 3.52 -10.41 7.95
C GLY A 89 4.47 -9.73 8.92
N LYS A 90 5.66 -10.34 9.11
CA LYS A 90 6.63 -9.87 10.09
C LYS A 90 7.66 -8.86 9.57
N SER A 91 7.58 -8.44 8.31
CA SER A 91 8.61 -7.59 7.69
C SER A 91 8.78 -6.27 8.43
N PHE A 92 7.67 -5.60 8.74
CA PHE A 92 7.64 -4.34 9.48
C PHE A 92 8.13 -4.52 10.92
N THR A 93 7.54 -5.44 11.69
CA THR A 93 7.93 -5.68 13.09
C THR A 93 9.37 -6.13 13.21
N THR A 94 9.85 -6.98 12.29
CA THR A 94 11.27 -7.39 12.26
C THR A 94 12.20 -6.21 12.02
N ALA A 95 11.82 -5.27 11.17
CA ALA A 95 12.64 -4.08 10.93
C ALA A 95 12.63 -3.14 12.13
N LEU A 96 11.50 -2.98 12.82
CA LEU A 96 11.40 -2.24 14.09
C LEU A 96 12.31 -2.85 15.17
N ASP A 97 12.28 -4.17 15.36
CA ASP A 97 13.08 -4.88 16.35
C ASP A 97 14.60 -4.72 16.12
N LYS A 98 15.02 -4.63 14.86
CA LYS A 98 16.41 -4.35 14.48
C LYS A 98 16.82 -2.91 14.75
N GLY A 99 15.88 -1.98 14.90
CA GLY A 99 16.13 -0.55 15.06
C GLY A 99 16.54 0.14 13.75
N GLY A 100 16.65 1.46 13.80
CA GLY A 100 17.02 2.30 12.64
C GLY A 100 15.84 2.82 11.84
N LEU A 101 14.61 2.50 12.24
CA LEU A 101 13.38 3.14 11.77
C LEU A 101 12.47 3.46 12.96
N ILE A 102 11.55 4.38 12.78
CA ILE A 102 10.61 4.84 13.81
C ILE A 102 9.20 4.64 13.27
N ASP A 103 8.37 3.98 14.07
CA ASP A 103 6.94 3.95 13.86
C ASP A 103 6.34 5.29 14.30
N MET A 104 5.69 5.98 13.36
CA MET A 104 5.08 7.29 13.60
C MET A 104 3.61 7.17 14.04
N GLY A 105 3.12 5.95 14.20
CA GLY A 105 1.76 5.63 14.58
C GLY A 105 0.80 5.49 13.41
N ASP A 106 -0.42 5.10 13.75
CA ASP A 106 -1.48 4.83 12.78
C ASP A 106 -2.02 6.12 12.16
N HIS A 107 -2.34 6.08 10.86
CA HIS A 107 -3.30 7.01 10.31
C HIS A 107 -4.72 6.44 10.50
N GLU A 108 -5.72 7.31 10.61
CA GLU A 108 -7.08 6.90 11.01
C GLU A 108 -7.86 6.11 9.93
N ALA A 109 -7.27 5.81 8.78
CA ALA A 109 -7.92 5.01 7.75
C ALA A 109 -8.12 3.58 8.24
N ARG A 110 -9.36 3.10 8.15
CA ARG A 110 -9.73 1.72 8.45
C ARG A 110 -9.88 0.96 7.16
N THR A 111 -9.20 -0.15 7.06
CA THR A 111 -9.18 -1.00 5.87
C THR A 111 -9.62 -2.42 6.22
N LEU A 112 -10.10 -3.13 5.21
CA LEU A 112 -10.42 -4.54 5.28
C LEU A 112 -9.78 -5.23 4.08
N GLU A 113 -9.01 -6.27 4.35
CA GLU A 113 -8.55 -7.20 3.33
C GLU A 113 -9.38 -8.48 3.43
N ASP A 114 -10.00 -8.86 2.34
CA ASP A 114 -10.82 -10.06 2.29
C ASP A 114 -10.82 -10.66 0.88
N MET A 115 -11.30 -11.89 0.77
CA MET A 115 -11.49 -12.55 -0.51
C MET A 115 -12.81 -12.08 -1.13
N GLY A 116 -12.75 -11.58 -2.36
CA GLY A 116 -13.92 -11.17 -3.12
C GLY A 116 -14.26 -12.15 -4.25
N TYR A 117 -15.49 -12.12 -4.69
CA TYR A 117 -15.98 -12.78 -5.91
C TYR A 117 -17.03 -11.89 -6.58
N PRO A 118 -17.19 -11.97 -7.91
CA PRO A 118 -18.23 -11.21 -8.61
C PRO A 118 -19.64 -11.65 -8.20
N ASN A 119 -20.57 -10.71 -8.00
CA ASN A 119 -21.95 -11.01 -7.58
C ASN A 119 -22.65 -12.03 -8.50
N TRP A 120 -22.37 -12.02 -9.79
CA TRP A 120 -22.95 -12.96 -10.75
C TRP A 120 -22.61 -14.44 -10.47
N VAL A 121 -21.59 -14.70 -9.67
CA VAL A 121 -21.25 -16.08 -9.22
C VAL A 121 -22.39 -16.63 -8.35
N VAL A 122 -22.89 -15.81 -7.43
CA VAL A 122 -24.04 -16.17 -6.58
C VAL A 122 -25.33 -16.17 -7.38
N ASP A 123 -25.57 -15.14 -8.20
CA ASP A 123 -26.78 -14.98 -9.01
C ASP A 123 -26.99 -16.16 -9.97
N LYS A 124 -25.93 -16.75 -10.47
CA LYS A 124 -25.94 -17.91 -11.38
C LYS A 124 -25.84 -19.24 -10.64
N GLY A 125 -25.72 -19.24 -9.31
CA GLY A 125 -25.59 -20.45 -8.51
C GLY A 125 -24.32 -21.26 -8.79
N LEU A 126 -23.23 -20.61 -9.23
CA LEU A 126 -21.99 -21.30 -9.65
C LEU A 126 -21.19 -21.84 -8.46
N CYS A 127 -21.38 -21.28 -7.27
CA CYS A 127 -20.73 -21.73 -6.06
C CYS A 127 -21.71 -21.65 -4.88
N PRO A 128 -22.63 -22.64 -4.75
CA PRO A 128 -23.61 -22.67 -3.67
C PRO A 128 -22.93 -22.68 -2.29
N GLY A 129 -23.42 -21.85 -1.40
CA GLY A 129 -22.91 -21.71 -0.03
C GLY A 129 -22.11 -20.43 0.22
N LEU A 130 -21.65 -19.72 -0.83
CA LEU A 130 -21.06 -18.40 -0.65
C LEU A 130 -22.05 -17.44 0.01
N PRO A 131 -21.63 -16.56 0.93
CA PRO A 131 -20.26 -16.15 1.23
C PRO A 131 -19.49 -17.01 2.24
N ASP A 132 -20.05 -18.13 2.71
CA ASP A 132 -19.30 -19.02 3.58
C ASP A 132 -18.11 -19.63 2.81
N TRP A 133 -16.88 -19.40 3.30
CA TRP A 133 -15.66 -19.88 2.66
C TRP A 133 -15.62 -21.41 2.50
N THR A 134 -16.36 -22.17 3.32
CA THR A 134 -16.44 -23.62 3.21
C THR A 134 -17.07 -24.08 1.89
N ALA A 135 -17.82 -23.21 1.20
CA ALA A 135 -18.30 -23.46 -0.16
C ALA A 135 -17.18 -23.74 -1.15
N LEU A 136 -15.99 -23.21 -0.92
CA LEU A 136 -14.80 -23.45 -1.76
C LEU A 136 -14.31 -24.91 -1.70
N LYS A 137 -14.76 -25.70 -0.70
CA LYS A 137 -14.46 -27.14 -0.60
C LYS A 137 -15.30 -27.99 -1.57
N ASN A 138 -16.27 -27.37 -2.25
CA ASN A 138 -17.07 -28.04 -3.25
C ASN A 138 -16.33 -28.11 -4.59
N PRO A 139 -16.03 -29.30 -5.13
CA PRO A 139 -15.37 -29.45 -6.44
C PRO A 139 -16.13 -28.78 -7.58
N ASP A 140 -17.46 -28.75 -7.53
CA ASP A 140 -18.26 -28.10 -8.58
C ASP A 140 -18.13 -26.58 -8.54
N CYS A 141 -17.92 -25.99 -7.34
CA CYS A 141 -17.55 -24.59 -7.23
C CYS A 141 -16.19 -24.34 -7.93
N ALA A 142 -15.15 -25.10 -7.59
CA ALA A 142 -13.81 -24.92 -8.15
C ALA A 142 -13.79 -25.03 -9.68
N LYS A 143 -14.55 -25.98 -10.28
CA LYS A 143 -14.67 -26.13 -11.74
C LYS A 143 -15.15 -24.86 -12.44
N ASN A 144 -16.03 -24.10 -11.84
CA ASN A 144 -16.55 -22.85 -12.42
C ASN A 144 -15.52 -21.72 -12.47
N PHE A 145 -14.39 -21.89 -11.79
CA PHE A 145 -13.27 -20.94 -11.77
C PHE A 145 -12.04 -21.44 -12.53
N THR A 146 -12.16 -22.55 -13.24
CA THR A 146 -11.07 -23.08 -14.07
C THR A 146 -10.83 -22.17 -15.26
N THR A 147 -9.57 -21.96 -15.60
CA THR A 147 -9.12 -21.17 -16.74
C THR A 147 -8.18 -22.01 -17.62
N PRO A 148 -7.92 -21.62 -18.88
CA PRO A 148 -7.05 -22.40 -19.77
C PRO A 148 -5.64 -22.67 -19.24
N ASP A 149 -5.15 -21.81 -18.34
CA ASP A 149 -3.85 -21.94 -17.70
C ASP A 149 -3.91 -22.62 -16.31
N SER A 150 -5.08 -23.09 -15.89
CA SER A 150 -5.25 -23.79 -14.61
C SER A 150 -4.52 -25.13 -14.63
N PRO A 151 -3.63 -25.40 -13.68
CA PRO A 151 -2.98 -26.71 -13.54
C PRO A 151 -4.01 -27.76 -13.08
N ASP A 152 -3.98 -28.93 -13.68
CA ASP A 152 -4.78 -30.10 -13.28
C ASP A 152 -6.28 -29.85 -13.15
N GLY A 153 -6.81 -28.83 -13.87
CA GLY A 153 -8.22 -28.47 -13.82
C GLY A 153 -8.66 -27.80 -12.51
N LYS A 154 -7.74 -27.29 -11.71
CA LYS A 154 -8.05 -26.57 -10.46
C LYS A 154 -8.71 -25.22 -10.74
N GLY A 155 -9.57 -24.79 -9.83
CA GLY A 155 -10.10 -23.44 -9.81
C GLY A 155 -9.00 -22.40 -9.55
N ARG A 156 -9.07 -21.26 -10.22
CA ARG A 156 -8.12 -20.17 -10.05
C ARG A 156 -8.56 -19.21 -8.94
N MET A 157 -7.71 -19.00 -7.94
CA MET A 157 -7.75 -17.88 -7.02
C MET A 157 -6.78 -16.82 -7.52
N LEU A 158 -7.28 -15.63 -7.88
CA LEU A 158 -6.43 -14.54 -8.31
C LEU A 158 -5.97 -13.75 -7.08
N GLU A 159 -4.67 -13.60 -6.92
CA GLU A 159 -4.01 -12.89 -5.84
C GLU A 159 -3.26 -11.68 -6.41
N GLY A 160 -2.98 -10.68 -5.55
CA GLY A 160 -2.12 -9.57 -5.89
C GLY A 160 -0.70 -10.00 -6.27
N PRO A 161 0.18 -9.04 -6.56
CA PRO A 161 1.58 -9.36 -6.82
C PRO A 161 2.19 -10.22 -5.72
N GLN A 162 2.99 -11.22 -6.10
CA GLN A 162 3.63 -12.13 -5.15
C GLN A 162 4.45 -11.39 -4.08
N THR A 163 4.97 -10.20 -4.41
CA THR A 163 5.73 -9.36 -3.48
C THR A 163 4.91 -8.82 -2.31
N TRP A 164 3.57 -8.87 -2.36
CA TRP A 164 2.72 -8.43 -1.26
C TRP A 164 2.75 -9.42 -0.09
N HIS A 165 2.52 -10.70 -0.38
CA HIS A 165 2.34 -11.72 0.65
C HIS A 165 3.35 -12.88 0.55
N GLY A 166 4.18 -12.92 -0.50
CA GLY A 166 5.07 -14.06 -0.77
C GLY A 166 4.26 -15.35 -0.94
N ASP A 167 4.64 -16.38 -0.22
CA ASP A 167 3.97 -17.68 -0.26
C ASP A 167 2.87 -17.85 0.81
N LEU A 168 2.51 -16.77 1.52
CA LEU A 168 1.54 -16.85 2.62
C LEU A 168 0.15 -17.28 2.12
N ILE A 169 -0.30 -16.77 0.97
CA ILE A 169 -1.62 -17.13 0.45
C ILE A 169 -1.69 -18.58 -0.04
N PRO A 170 -0.74 -19.09 -0.84
CA PRO A 170 -0.68 -20.53 -1.11
C PRO A 170 -0.67 -21.39 0.15
N GLN A 171 0.11 -21.04 1.17
CA GLN A 171 0.14 -21.77 2.45
C GLN A 171 -1.22 -21.75 3.17
N ARG A 172 -1.96 -20.63 3.10
CA ARG A 172 -3.33 -20.55 3.66
C ARG A 172 -4.30 -21.44 2.90
N VAL A 173 -4.23 -21.45 1.58
CA VAL A 173 -5.05 -22.33 0.72
C VAL A 173 -4.82 -23.80 1.08
N ASP A 174 -3.57 -24.21 1.26
CA ASP A 174 -3.22 -25.57 1.67
C ASP A 174 -3.69 -25.88 3.09
N ALA A 175 -3.47 -24.96 4.05
CA ALA A 175 -3.87 -25.14 5.45
C ALA A 175 -5.40 -25.24 5.62
N LEU A 176 -6.18 -24.61 4.74
CA LEU A 176 -7.64 -24.73 4.71
C LEU A 176 -8.14 -26.02 4.02
N GLY A 177 -7.23 -26.82 3.50
CA GLY A 177 -7.53 -28.05 2.74
C GLY A 177 -8.14 -27.76 1.38
N LEU A 178 -7.74 -26.68 0.75
CA LEU A 178 -8.24 -26.26 -0.58
C LEU A 178 -7.24 -26.54 -1.70
N GLY A 179 -5.97 -26.86 -1.39
CA GLY A 179 -4.88 -27.00 -2.37
C GLY A 179 -5.09 -28.05 -3.47
N ASP A 180 -5.94 -29.08 -3.22
CA ASP A 180 -6.31 -30.07 -4.25
C ASP A 180 -7.29 -29.53 -5.29
N LEU A 181 -8.10 -28.53 -4.91
CA LEU A 181 -9.17 -27.98 -5.75
C LEU A 181 -8.80 -26.62 -6.35
N TRP A 182 -7.92 -25.87 -5.71
CA TRP A 182 -7.62 -24.49 -6.07
C TRP A 182 -6.13 -24.26 -6.23
N TRP A 183 -5.77 -23.30 -7.06
CA TRP A 183 -4.42 -22.81 -7.19
C TRP A 183 -4.39 -21.27 -7.17
N VAL A 184 -3.32 -20.71 -6.64
CA VAL A 184 -3.15 -19.28 -6.55
C VAL A 184 -2.39 -18.78 -7.76
N LYS A 185 -2.99 -17.83 -8.50
CA LYS A 185 -2.39 -17.11 -9.60
C LYS A 185 -2.06 -15.69 -9.15
N PHE A 186 -0.80 -15.35 -9.15
CA PHE A 186 -0.39 -13.99 -8.84
C PHE A 186 -0.57 -13.07 -10.03
N ALA A 187 -1.16 -11.88 -9.80
CA ALA A 187 -1.25 -10.79 -10.75
C ALA A 187 0.07 -10.01 -10.83
N GLY A 188 0.30 -9.33 -11.94
CA GLY A 188 1.50 -8.49 -12.11
C GLY A 188 1.39 -7.11 -11.46
N SER A 189 0.17 -6.65 -11.13
CA SER A 189 -0.12 -5.36 -10.50
C SER A 189 -1.46 -5.41 -9.78
N ALA A 190 -1.74 -4.42 -8.94
CA ALA A 190 -3.05 -4.24 -8.32
C ALA A 190 -4.16 -4.08 -9.37
N ASP A 191 -3.91 -3.35 -10.45
CA ASP A 191 -4.90 -3.09 -11.50
C ASP A 191 -5.34 -4.36 -12.24
N ALA A 192 -4.53 -5.43 -12.20
CA ALA A 192 -4.89 -6.71 -12.81
C ALA A 192 -5.85 -7.55 -11.95
N LEU A 193 -6.23 -7.09 -10.76
CA LEU A 193 -7.20 -7.75 -9.88
C LEU A 193 -8.65 -7.36 -10.21
N TRP A 194 -8.85 -6.27 -10.95
CA TRP A 194 -10.15 -5.67 -11.29
C TRP A 194 -10.47 -5.77 -12.79
#